data_9a6e1fa5921c33d1d9e5b50c68a65b03
#
_entry.id   9a6e1fa5921c33d1d9e5b50c68a65b03
#
_cell.length_a   1.000
_cell.length_b   1.000
_cell.length_c   1.000
_cell.angle_alpha   90.00
_cell.angle_beta   90.00
_cell.angle_gamma   90.00
#
_symmetry.space_group_name_H-M   'P 1'
#
loop_
_entity.id
_entity.type
_entity.pdbx_description
1 polymer ?
#
loop_
_entity_poly.entity_id
_entity_poly.type
_entity_poly.pdbx_seq_one_letter_code
_entity_poly.pdbx_strand_id
1 'polypeptide(L)'
;MGRYDNLVHTFRKQYNHWGDFMPPYQAYFRGHDCLPDSSFYSSYRCYMKEAFIDKEPNFHSEEEYLCFTGYDMLDPWGTFDADIEFWIGEKLSKLEKHIINKPTIVRIPPFFWHCPLQYHRVGKPVYLQVLGTRGKFGTYVCRLDGKGGYSIEYTGLSGQKKCVMDPEKKCTVCGKCYRAREKAEDPKNATESALRYRSFDF
;
A
#
# COMPACT_ATOMS: atom_id res chain seq x y z
N MET A 1 -4.96 32.10 12.49
CA MET A 1 -4.64 30.68 12.58
C MET A 1 -5.02 30.25 14.00
N GLY A 2 -5.88 29.25 14.15
CA GLY A 2 -6.33 28.78 15.45
C GLY A 2 -5.19 28.07 16.21
N ARG A 3 -5.31 28.03 17.54
CA ARG A 3 -4.29 27.42 18.42
C ARG A 3 -3.94 25.96 18.06
N TYR A 4 -4.90 25.23 17.46
CA TYR A 4 -4.79 23.80 17.18
C TYR A 4 -4.85 23.46 15.69
N ASP A 5 -4.76 24.44 14.79
CA ASP A 5 -4.80 24.22 13.33
C ASP A 5 -3.72 23.23 12.86
N ASN A 6 -2.59 23.18 13.57
CA ASN A 6 -1.51 22.25 13.32
C ASN A 6 -1.85 20.78 13.67
N LEU A 7 -2.93 20.54 14.38
CA LEU A 7 -3.39 19.17 14.74
C LEU A 7 -4.49 18.66 13.80
N VAL A 8 -5.01 19.52 12.93
CA VAL A 8 -6.07 19.16 11.98
C VAL A 8 -5.48 19.08 10.58
N HIS A 9 -5.62 17.92 9.94
CA HIS A 9 -5.06 17.70 8.62
C HIS A 9 -6.06 17.00 7.72
N THR A 10 -6.20 17.51 6.50
CA THR A 10 -7.00 16.87 5.46
C THR A 10 -6.23 15.72 4.83
N PHE A 11 -6.88 14.58 4.64
CA PHE A 11 -6.29 13.49 3.88
C PHE A 11 -5.79 13.97 2.52
N ARG A 12 -4.64 13.49 2.12
CA ARG A 12 -4.09 13.77 0.80
C ARG A 12 -4.67 12.79 -0.21
N LYS A 13 -4.85 13.27 -1.43
CA LYS A 13 -5.14 12.40 -2.57
C LYS A 13 -3.84 11.77 -3.07
N GLN A 14 -3.86 10.46 -3.24
CA GLN A 14 -2.84 9.75 -3.98
C GLN A 14 -3.43 9.26 -5.29
N TYR A 15 -2.78 9.59 -6.40
CA TYR A 15 -3.17 9.08 -7.72
C TYR A 15 -2.78 7.60 -7.84
N ASN A 16 -3.74 6.78 -8.26
CA ASN A 16 -3.50 5.40 -8.58
C ASN A 16 -3.02 5.27 -10.03
N HIS A 17 -1.83 4.72 -10.21
CA HIS A 17 -1.26 4.37 -11.51
C HIS A 17 -0.93 2.88 -11.62
N TRP A 18 -1.49 2.06 -10.74
CA TRP A 18 -1.22 0.62 -10.67
C TRP A 18 -2.14 -0.19 -11.58
N GLY A 19 -3.23 0.40 -12.03
CA GLY A 19 -4.18 -0.23 -12.94
C GLY A 19 -5.63 0.09 -12.59
N ASP A 20 -6.53 -0.49 -13.36
CA ASP A 20 -7.97 -0.26 -13.29
C ASP A 20 -8.68 -1.11 -12.22
N PHE A 21 -7.92 -1.89 -11.47
CA PHE A 21 -8.42 -2.66 -10.32
C PHE A 21 -8.63 -1.79 -9.06
N MET A 22 -8.21 -0.54 -9.11
CA MET A 22 -8.42 0.46 -8.06
C MET A 22 -9.00 1.74 -8.67
N PRO A 23 -9.74 2.55 -7.88
CA PRO A 23 -10.17 3.88 -8.34
C PRO A 23 -8.95 4.78 -8.62
N PRO A 24 -9.12 5.84 -9.42
CA PRO A 24 -8.01 6.70 -9.82
C PRO A 24 -7.35 7.45 -8.66
N TYR A 25 -8.03 7.52 -7.53
CA TYR A 25 -7.52 8.15 -6.32
C TYR A 25 -7.78 7.32 -5.09
N GLN A 26 -6.85 7.41 -4.15
CA GLN A 26 -7.02 6.92 -2.79
C GLN A 26 -6.69 8.02 -1.77
N ALA A 27 -7.26 7.91 -0.58
CA ALA A 27 -6.93 8.78 0.52
C ALA A 27 -5.75 8.21 1.30
N TYR A 28 -4.83 9.08 1.74
CA TYR A 28 -3.75 8.66 2.59
C TYR A 28 -3.31 9.75 3.55
N PHE A 29 -2.68 9.34 4.63
CA PHE A 29 -2.06 10.17 5.63
C PHE A 29 -0.67 9.62 5.98
N ARG A 30 0.35 10.45 5.91
CA ARG A 30 1.70 10.14 6.40
C ARG A 30 2.08 11.15 7.44
N GLY A 31 2.16 10.69 8.68
CA GLY A 31 2.33 11.58 9.81
C GLY A 31 3.47 12.55 9.63
N HIS A 32 4.66 12.05 9.35
CA HIS A 32 5.86 12.89 9.21
C HIS A 32 5.83 13.91 8.06
N ASP A 33 4.99 13.67 7.02
CA ASP A 33 4.82 14.61 5.88
C ASP A 33 3.66 15.57 6.09
N CYS A 34 2.73 15.19 6.93
CA CYS A 34 1.44 15.85 7.09
C CYS A 34 1.34 16.64 8.38
N LEU A 35 1.71 16.01 9.49
CA LEU A 35 1.71 16.60 10.81
C LEU A 35 3.07 16.36 11.46
N PRO A 36 3.80 17.42 11.84
CA PRO A 36 5.05 17.28 12.58
C PRO A 36 4.84 16.37 13.80
N ASP A 37 5.83 15.55 14.09
CA ASP A 37 5.87 14.63 15.24
C ASP A 37 4.82 13.52 15.26
N SER A 38 4.00 13.40 14.22
CA SER A 38 3.09 12.27 14.09
C SER A 38 3.85 10.99 13.76
N SER A 39 3.62 9.95 14.55
CA SER A 39 4.17 8.60 14.34
C SER A 39 3.18 7.64 13.67
N PHE A 40 2.23 8.15 12.91
CA PHE A 40 1.16 7.37 12.34
C PHE A 40 1.13 7.46 10.82
N TYR A 41 0.86 6.33 10.16
CA TYR A 41 0.61 6.23 8.73
C TYR A 41 -0.75 5.58 8.50
N SER A 42 -1.51 6.06 7.55
CA SER A 42 -2.74 5.41 7.11
C SER A 42 -2.97 5.63 5.61
N SER A 43 -3.39 4.57 4.91
CA SER A 43 -3.92 4.69 3.56
C SER A 43 -5.24 3.93 3.44
N TYR A 44 -6.15 4.48 2.64
CA TYR A 44 -7.44 3.88 2.32
C TYR A 44 -7.43 3.51 0.85
N ARG A 45 -7.49 2.23 0.57
CA ARG A 45 -7.48 1.66 -0.77
C ARG A 45 -8.79 0.94 -1.05
N CYS A 46 -9.20 0.91 -2.29
CA CYS A 46 -10.38 0.16 -2.72
C CYS A 46 -9.98 -0.74 -3.89
N TYR A 47 -10.18 -2.04 -3.76
CA TYR A 47 -9.93 -3.01 -4.81
C TYR A 47 -11.24 -3.44 -5.43
N MET A 48 -11.38 -3.22 -6.74
CA MET A 48 -12.62 -3.43 -7.49
C MET A 48 -12.57 -4.66 -8.40
N LYS A 49 -11.38 -5.21 -8.62
CA LYS A 49 -11.14 -6.35 -9.50
C LYS A 49 -10.01 -7.21 -8.94
N GLU A 50 -9.88 -8.38 -9.51
CA GLU A 50 -8.74 -9.26 -9.30
C GLU A 50 -7.41 -8.53 -9.53
N ALA A 51 -6.46 -8.76 -8.64
CA ALA A 51 -5.18 -8.09 -8.70
C ALA A 51 -4.10 -8.88 -7.96
N PHE A 52 -2.90 -8.86 -8.47
CA PHE A 52 -1.72 -9.35 -7.78
C PHE A 52 -0.87 -8.14 -7.39
N ILE A 53 -1.01 -7.71 -6.14
CA ILE A 53 -0.46 -6.43 -5.68
C ILE A 53 1.02 -6.56 -5.37
N ASP A 54 1.35 -7.47 -4.46
CA ASP A 54 2.71 -7.66 -3.95
C ASP A 54 3.12 -9.11 -4.21
N LYS A 55 4.00 -9.28 -5.20
CA LYS A 55 4.44 -10.60 -5.64
C LYS A 55 5.57 -11.17 -4.80
N GLU A 56 6.40 -10.29 -4.27
CA GLU A 56 7.61 -10.66 -3.56
C GLU A 56 7.42 -10.44 -2.06
N PRO A 57 7.87 -11.39 -1.23
CA PRO A 57 7.85 -11.22 0.21
C PRO A 57 8.68 -10.01 0.64
N ASN A 58 8.20 -9.34 1.66
CA ASN A 58 8.82 -8.15 2.21
C ASN A 58 8.61 -8.05 3.71
N PHE A 59 9.31 -7.14 4.37
CA PHE A 59 9.10 -6.81 5.77
C PHE A 59 9.41 -5.34 6.05
N HIS A 60 8.89 -4.86 7.18
CA HIS A 60 9.13 -3.51 7.71
C HIS A 60 9.75 -3.57 9.09
N SER A 61 10.43 -2.51 9.47
CA SER A 61 10.90 -2.33 10.86
C SER A 61 9.79 -1.85 11.80
N GLU A 62 8.66 -1.44 11.23
CA GLU A 62 7.48 -0.94 11.92
C GLU A 62 6.39 -2.01 11.99
N GLU A 63 5.52 -1.87 12.96
CA GLU A 63 4.29 -2.65 13.02
C GLU A 63 3.27 -2.11 12.04
N GLU A 64 2.62 -3.01 11.29
CA GLU A 64 1.59 -2.69 10.31
C GLU A 64 0.31 -3.45 10.58
N TYR A 65 -0.82 -2.86 10.21
CA TYR A 65 -2.13 -3.50 10.22
C TYR A 65 -2.78 -3.35 8.86
N LEU A 66 -3.31 -4.45 8.34
CA LEU A 66 -4.11 -4.51 7.14
C LEU A 66 -5.56 -4.82 7.52
N CYS A 67 -6.46 -3.86 7.34
CA CYS A 67 -7.85 -3.99 7.69
C CYS A 67 -8.68 -4.13 6.40
N PHE A 68 -9.17 -5.34 6.14
CA PHE A 68 -10.00 -5.65 4.98
C PHE A 68 -11.46 -5.59 5.37
N THR A 69 -12.28 -4.83 4.63
CA THR A 69 -13.74 -4.72 4.85
C THR A 69 -14.50 -4.69 3.53
N GLY A 70 -15.80 -4.95 3.58
CA GLY A 70 -16.69 -4.67 2.46
C GLY A 70 -16.75 -3.16 2.16
N TYR A 71 -17.27 -2.82 1.01
CA TYR A 71 -17.30 -1.42 0.53
C TYR A 71 -18.34 -0.55 1.24
N ASP A 72 -19.36 -1.15 1.83
CA ASP A 72 -20.38 -0.43 2.59
C ASP A 72 -20.13 -0.58 4.09
N MET A 73 -19.79 0.53 4.73
CA MET A 73 -19.51 0.54 6.17
C MET A 73 -20.77 0.43 7.03
N LEU A 74 -21.97 0.53 6.45
CA LEU A 74 -23.21 0.21 7.15
C LEU A 74 -23.42 -1.32 7.26
N ASP A 75 -22.87 -2.07 6.31
CA ASP A 75 -22.87 -3.53 6.34
C ASP A 75 -21.55 -4.08 5.77
N PRO A 76 -20.47 -3.96 6.52
CA PRO A 76 -19.14 -4.38 6.05
C PRO A 76 -19.01 -5.90 5.87
N TRP A 77 -19.84 -6.69 6.54
CA TRP A 77 -19.88 -8.16 6.38
C TRP A 77 -20.68 -8.59 5.16
N GLY A 78 -21.88 -8.10 5.00
CA GLY A 78 -22.74 -8.48 3.85
C GLY A 78 -22.28 -7.92 2.53
N THR A 79 -21.41 -6.93 2.54
CA THR A 79 -20.81 -6.37 1.33
C THR A 79 -19.39 -6.89 1.05
N PHE A 80 -18.82 -7.72 1.91
CA PHE A 80 -17.55 -8.38 1.66
C PHE A 80 -17.76 -9.61 0.76
N ASP A 81 -17.28 -9.53 -0.49
CA ASP A 81 -17.39 -10.61 -1.47
C ASP A 81 -16.08 -10.72 -2.27
N ALA A 82 -15.08 -11.32 -1.66
CA ALA A 82 -13.78 -11.53 -2.26
C ALA A 82 -13.06 -12.75 -1.66
N ASP A 83 -12.10 -13.28 -2.42
CA ASP A 83 -11.14 -14.29 -1.97
C ASP A 83 -9.73 -13.70 -2.15
N ILE A 84 -9.06 -13.44 -1.03
CA ILE A 84 -7.77 -12.78 -0.99
C ILE A 84 -6.76 -13.72 -0.36
N GLU A 85 -5.67 -13.98 -1.06
CA GLU A 85 -4.54 -14.76 -0.57
C GLU A 85 -3.50 -13.82 0.04
N PHE A 86 -3.08 -14.12 1.26
CA PHE A 86 -2.05 -13.38 1.98
C PHE A 86 -1.09 -14.34 2.68
N TRP A 87 0.20 -14.05 2.60
CA TRP A 87 1.23 -14.83 3.23
C TRP A 87 1.93 -14.03 4.32
N ILE A 88 2.26 -14.70 5.45
CA ILE A 88 2.96 -14.08 6.57
C ILE A 88 3.79 -15.11 7.35
N GLY A 89 4.93 -14.70 7.91
CA GLY A 89 5.75 -15.55 8.76
C GLY A 89 6.98 -14.84 9.32
N GLU A 90 7.57 -15.41 10.36
CA GLU A 90 8.80 -14.90 10.97
C GLU A 90 10.04 -15.08 10.07
N LYS A 91 9.99 -16.07 9.19
CA LYS A 91 11.10 -16.43 8.29
C LYS A 91 10.57 -16.59 6.87
N LEU A 92 11.33 -16.14 5.89
CA LEU A 92 11.01 -16.29 4.49
C LEU A 92 10.72 -17.75 4.09
N SER A 93 11.44 -18.71 4.68
CA SER A 93 11.25 -20.14 4.43
C SER A 93 10.05 -20.77 5.15
N LYS A 94 9.33 -20.01 5.95
CA LYS A 94 8.20 -20.45 6.77
C LYS A 94 7.00 -19.51 6.65
N LEU A 95 6.76 -19.01 5.45
CA LEU A 95 5.57 -18.22 5.18
C LEU A 95 4.34 -19.15 5.18
N GLU A 96 3.31 -18.74 5.88
CA GLU A 96 2.03 -19.42 5.93
C GLU A 96 1.01 -18.66 5.11
N LYS A 97 0.23 -19.41 4.32
CA LYS A 97 -0.83 -18.87 3.50
C LYS A 97 -2.12 -18.71 4.29
N HIS A 98 -2.75 -17.57 4.18
CA HIS A 98 -4.06 -17.28 4.70
C HIS A 98 -5.00 -16.87 3.57
N ILE A 99 -6.26 -17.35 3.64
CA ILE A 99 -7.32 -16.91 2.73
C ILE A 99 -8.27 -16.02 3.52
N ILE A 100 -8.38 -14.78 3.05
CA ILE A 100 -9.26 -13.76 3.62
C ILE A 100 -10.51 -13.69 2.74
N ASN A 101 -11.63 -14.19 3.25
CA ASN A 101 -12.93 -14.22 2.58
C ASN A 101 -14.06 -13.60 3.42
N LYS A 102 -13.70 -12.86 4.45
CA LYS A 102 -14.59 -12.10 5.34
C LYS A 102 -13.83 -10.89 5.88
N PRO A 103 -14.53 -9.88 6.45
CA PRO A 103 -13.86 -8.76 7.11
C PRO A 103 -12.82 -9.24 8.10
N THR A 104 -11.59 -8.79 7.93
CA THR A 104 -10.42 -9.31 8.65
C THR A 104 -9.44 -8.19 8.94
N ILE A 105 -8.84 -8.23 10.11
CA ILE A 105 -7.65 -7.44 10.44
C ILE A 105 -6.44 -8.38 10.55
N VAL A 106 -5.37 -8.03 9.86
CA VAL A 106 -4.07 -8.69 9.95
C VAL A 106 -3.12 -7.77 10.68
N ARG A 107 -2.49 -8.27 11.73
CA ARG A 107 -1.38 -7.61 12.40
C ARG A 107 -0.07 -8.15 11.86
N ILE A 108 0.81 -7.29 11.41
CA ILE A 108 2.14 -7.61 10.93
C ILE A 108 3.15 -7.04 11.94
N PRO A 109 3.74 -7.86 12.80
CA PRO A 109 4.76 -7.39 13.74
C PRO A 109 6.00 -6.87 13.02
N PRO A 110 6.81 -6.02 13.65
CA PRO A 110 8.09 -5.58 13.10
C PRO A 110 8.94 -6.78 12.65
N PHE A 111 9.57 -6.66 11.48
CA PHE A 111 10.44 -7.66 10.85
C PHE A 111 9.78 -8.99 10.45
N PHE A 112 8.44 -9.09 10.49
CA PHE A 112 7.74 -10.24 9.92
C PHE A 112 7.70 -10.14 8.40
N TRP A 113 8.08 -11.22 7.75
CA TRP A 113 7.89 -11.40 6.33
C TRP A 113 6.41 -11.51 6.00
N HIS A 114 5.97 -10.80 5.00
CA HIS A 114 4.61 -10.88 4.50
C HIS A 114 4.57 -10.69 2.99
N CYS A 115 3.42 -10.95 2.39
CA CYS A 115 3.21 -11.10 0.96
C CYS A 115 3.82 -12.40 0.41
N PRO A 116 3.30 -12.93 -0.70
CA PRO A 116 2.38 -12.28 -1.67
C PRO A 116 1.02 -11.85 -1.10
N LEU A 117 0.44 -10.80 -1.75
CA LEU A 117 -0.94 -10.38 -1.56
C LEU A 117 -1.65 -10.41 -2.90
N GLN A 118 -2.63 -11.30 -3.04
CA GLN A 118 -3.34 -11.52 -4.28
C GLN A 118 -4.85 -11.56 -4.07
N TYR A 119 -5.59 -10.77 -4.83
CA TYR A 119 -7.04 -10.81 -4.93
C TYR A 119 -7.39 -11.77 -6.07
N HIS A 120 -7.78 -13.00 -5.73
CA HIS A 120 -8.16 -14.03 -6.70
C HIS A 120 -9.55 -13.83 -7.26
N ARG A 121 -10.46 -13.32 -6.44
CA ARG A 121 -11.84 -13.01 -6.81
C ARG A 121 -12.27 -11.74 -6.07
N VAL A 122 -12.93 -10.85 -6.78
CA VAL A 122 -13.55 -9.63 -6.23
C VAL A 122 -14.92 -9.50 -6.85
N GLY A 123 -15.95 -10.03 -6.20
CA GLY A 123 -17.34 -9.92 -6.61
C GLY A 123 -17.96 -8.57 -6.26
N LYS A 124 -17.48 -7.97 -5.16
CA LYS A 124 -17.83 -6.61 -4.73
C LYS A 124 -16.55 -5.88 -4.32
N PRO A 125 -16.48 -4.53 -4.43
CA PRO A 125 -15.32 -3.78 -4.01
C PRO A 125 -14.92 -4.07 -2.55
N VAL A 126 -13.63 -4.21 -2.31
CA VAL A 126 -13.05 -4.42 -0.97
C VAL A 126 -12.27 -3.19 -0.57
N TYR A 127 -12.55 -2.67 0.61
CA TYR A 127 -11.71 -1.67 1.23
C TYR A 127 -10.56 -2.31 2.00
N LEU A 128 -9.38 -1.79 1.78
CA LEU A 128 -8.19 -2.06 2.56
C LEU A 128 -7.71 -0.77 3.20
N GLN A 129 -7.76 -0.73 4.53
CA GLN A 129 -7.06 0.28 5.28
C GLN A 129 -5.72 -0.29 5.74
N VAL A 130 -4.65 0.40 5.39
CA VAL A 130 -3.29 0.11 5.88
C VAL A 130 -2.96 1.10 6.98
N LEU A 131 -2.53 0.60 8.13
CA LEU A 131 -2.14 1.40 9.29
C LEU A 131 -0.70 1.05 9.66
N GLY A 132 0.15 2.03 9.79
CA GLY A 132 1.51 1.88 10.29
C GLY A 132 1.73 2.67 11.58
N THR A 133 2.45 2.11 12.52
CA THR A 133 2.69 2.71 13.85
C THR A 133 3.81 3.73 13.86
N ARG A 134 4.41 4.02 12.71
CA ARG A 134 5.40 5.10 12.53
C ARG A 134 5.04 5.98 11.35
N GLY A 135 5.36 7.25 11.45
CA GLY A 135 5.14 8.21 10.38
C GLY A 135 6.09 8.02 9.19
N LYS A 136 7.14 7.23 9.35
CA LYS A 136 8.10 6.84 8.32
C LYS A 136 8.02 5.34 8.12
N PHE A 137 7.88 4.93 6.87
CA PHE A 137 7.68 3.55 6.49
C PHE A 137 8.77 3.12 5.52
N GLY A 138 9.60 2.18 5.94
CA GLY A 138 10.70 1.65 5.14
C GLY A 138 10.50 0.16 4.87
N THR A 139 10.84 -0.29 3.66
CA THR A 139 10.57 -1.65 3.23
C THR A 139 11.80 -2.37 2.79
N TYR A 140 11.92 -3.61 3.22
CA TYR A 140 12.94 -4.58 2.82
C TYR A 140 12.28 -5.65 1.97
N VAL A 141 12.72 -5.78 0.72
CA VAL A 141 12.13 -6.68 -0.27
C VAL A 141 13.03 -7.85 -0.53
N CYS A 142 12.46 -9.04 -0.62
CA CYS A 142 13.13 -10.23 -1.13
C CYS A 142 13.16 -10.16 -2.67
N ARG A 143 14.34 -10.07 -3.25
CA ARG A 143 14.55 -10.14 -4.70
C ARG A 143 15.07 -11.51 -5.07
N LEU A 144 14.26 -12.27 -5.78
CA LEU A 144 14.65 -13.58 -6.31
C LEU A 144 15.57 -13.40 -7.52
N ASP A 145 16.67 -14.15 -7.56
CA ASP A 145 17.64 -14.09 -8.67
C ASP A 145 17.29 -15.01 -9.84
N GLY A 146 16.18 -15.74 -9.75
CA GLY A 146 15.75 -16.72 -10.74
C GLY A 146 16.60 -18.02 -10.78
N LYS A 147 17.60 -18.14 -9.93
CA LYS A 147 18.50 -19.30 -9.83
C LYS A 147 18.39 -20.04 -8.50
N GLY A 148 17.37 -19.71 -7.71
CA GLY A 148 17.12 -20.27 -6.39
C GLY A 148 17.77 -19.51 -5.23
N GLY A 149 18.50 -18.43 -5.52
CA GLY A 149 19.00 -17.48 -4.54
C GLY A 149 18.11 -16.27 -4.41
N TYR A 150 18.36 -15.46 -3.39
CA TYR A 150 17.68 -14.18 -3.18
C TYR A 150 18.62 -13.16 -2.54
N SER A 151 18.29 -11.89 -2.73
CA SER A 151 18.88 -10.77 -2.01
C SER A 151 17.79 -9.96 -1.30
N ILE A 152 18.16 -9.23 -0.27
CA ILE A 152 17.26 -8.30 0.43
C ILE A 152 17.63 -6.89 0.02
N GLU A 153 16.67 -6.19 -0.60
CA GLU A 153 16.83 -4.81 -1.04
C GLU A 153 16.04 -3.87 -0.12
N TYR A 154 16.70 -2.84 0.38
CA TYR A 154 16.01 -1.76 1.07
C TYR A 154 15.52 -0.73 0.05
N THR A 155 14.23 -0.57 -0.07
CA THR A 155 13.62 0.33 -1.05
C THR A 155 13.42 1.76 -0.56
N GLY A 156 13.94 2.06 0.62
CA GLY A 156 13.82 3.36 1.27
C GLY A 156 12.49 3.54 2.00
N LEU A 157 12.26 4.73 2.44
CA LEU A 157 11.00 5.09 3.09
C LEU A 157 9.92 5.15 2.02
N SER A 158 9.11 4.09 1.96
CA SER A 158 8.09 3.99 0.94
C SER A 158 7.24 5.25 0.95
N GLY A 159 7.11 5.80 -0.22
CA GLY A 159 6.19 6.87 -0.48
C GLY A 159 6.46 8.23 0.09
N GLN A 160 7.52 8.47 0.85
CA GLN A 160 7.81 9.83 1.34
C GLN A 160 7.80 10.89 0.24
N LYS A 161 8.10 10.48 -0.98
CA LYS A 161 8.23 11.38 -2.12
C LYS A 161 7.25 11.12 -3.26
N LYS A 162 6.33 10.15 -3.11
CA LYS A 162 5.55 9.66 -4.24
C LYS A 162 4.05 9.80 -4.12
N CYS A 163 3.54 10.23 -3.00
CA CYS A 163 2.15 10.00 -2.64
C CYS A 163 1.25 11.19 -2.69
N VAL A 164 1.76 12.33 -3.03
CA VAL A 164 0.92 13.51 -3.11
C VAL A 164 0.63 13.75 -4.56
N MET A 165 -0.55 13.32 -5.00
CA MET A 165 -0.96 13.67 -6.34
C MET A 165 -2.37 14.20 -6.37
N ASP A 166 -2.43 15.46 -6.67
CA ASP A 166 -3.50 16.00 -7.47
C ASP A 166 -3.01 15.92 -8.93
N PRO A 167 -3.64 15.16 -9.84
CA PRO A 167 -3.20 15.05 -11.23
C PRO A 167 -3.28 16.39 -11.97
N GLU A 168 -4.04 17.34 -11.45
CA GLU A 168 -4.20 18.67 -11.99
C GLU A 168 -3.19 19.69 -11.42
N LYS A 169 -2.50 19.32 -10.35
CA LYS A 169 -1.56 20.20 -9.65
C LYS A 169 -0.18 19.57 -9.55
N LYS A 170 0.86 20.34 -9.83
CA LYS A 170 2.23 19.91 -9.53
C LYS A 170 2.35 19.60 -8.05
N CYS A 171 2.80 18.38 -7.73
CA CYS A 171 3.18 18.03 -6.38
C CYS A 171 4.36 18.89 -5.94
N THR A 172 4.14 19.74 -4.95
CA THR A 172 5.16 20.64 -4.41
C THR A 172 6.12 19.95 -3.45
N VAL A 173 5.77 18.76 -2.94
CA VAL A 173 6.57 18.05 -1.92
C VAL A 173 7.83 17.44 -2.50
N CYS A 174 7.79 16.82 -3.66
CA CYS A 174 8.99 16.22 -4.27
C CYS A 174 9.05 16.32 -5.79
N GLY A 175 8.02 16.75 -6.45
CA GLY A 175 7.90 16.84 -7.91
C GLY A 175 7.93 15.49 -8.66
N LYS A 176 8.11 14.36 -7.94
CA LYS A 176 8.33 13.05 -8.56
C LYS A 176 7.05 12.33 -8.96
N CYS A 177 5.94 12.59 -8.25
CA CYS A 177 4.67 11.95 -8.54
C CYS A 177 4.08 12.37 -9.88
N TYR A 178 4.23 13.65 -10.21
CA TYR A 178 3.83 14.17 -11.51
C TYR A 178 4.61 13.50 -12.66
N ARG A 179 5.92 13.37 -12.48
CA ARG A 179 6.79 12.65 -13.45
C ARG A 179 6.49 11.17 -13.54
N ALA A 180 6.07 10.55 -12.43
CA ALA A 180 5.66 9.14 -12.42
C ALA A 180 4.36 8.95 -13.20
N ARG A 181 3.44 9.92 -13.16
CA ARG A 181 2.22 9.92 -13.97
C ARG A 181 2.53 10.02 -15.47
N GLU A 182 3.35 10.99 -15.86
CA GLU A 182 3.76 11.15 -17.27
C GLU A 182 4.39 9.87 -17.82
N LYS A 183 5.17 9.17 -16.97
CA LYS A 183 5.76 7.87 -17.34
C LYS A 183 4.77 6.72 -17.33
N ALA A 184 3.76 6.75 -16.47
CA ALA A 184 2.73 5.71 -16.40
C ALA A 184 1.72 5.81 -17.56
N GLU A 185 1.55 6.98 -18.10
CA GLU A 185 0.74 7.23 -19.31
C GLU A 185 1.44 6.74 -20.59
N ASP A 186 2.76 6.55 -20.57
CA ASP A 186 3.49 5.87 -21.63
C ASP A 186 3.42 4.34 -21.43
N PRO A 187 2.77 3.58 -22.35
CA PRO A 187 2.62 2.13 -22.22
C PRO A 187 3.95 1.37 -22.06
N LYS A 188 5.05 1.91 -22.60
CA LYS A 188 6.38 1.32 -22.44
C LYS A 188 6.94 1.50 -21.02
N ASN A 189 6.52 2.54 -20.33
CA ASN A 189 6.95 2.86 -18.97
C ASN A 189 5.95 2.40 -17.91
N ALA A 190 4.72 2.06 -18.29
CA ALA A 190 3.68 1.64 -17.35
C ALA A 190 4.11 0.39 -16.55
N THR A 191 4.72 -0.57 -17.23
CA THR A 191 5.21 -1.79 -16.58
C THR A 191 6.39 -1.50 -15.65
N GLU A 192 7.31 -0.65 -16.07
CA GLU A 192 8.48 -0.28 -15.27
C GLU A 192 8.09 0.63 -14.08
N SER A 193 7.11 1.52 -14.29
CA SER A 193 6.55 2.33 -13.23
C SER A 193 5.76 1.48 -12.23
N ALA A 194 4.94 0.54 -12.70
CA ALA A 194 4.24 -0.41 -11.84
C ALA A 194 5.20 -1.32 -11.07
N LEU A 195 6.28 -1.78 -11.71
CA LEU A 195 7.33 -2.55 -11.05
C LEU A 195 8.08 -1.71 -10.01
N ARG A 196 8.42 -0.46 -10.33
CA ARG A 196 9.02 0.45 -9.35
C ARG A 196 8.10 0.74 -8.18
N TYR A 197 6.82 0.88 -8.40
CA TYR A 197 5.85 1.05 -7.32
C TYR A 197 5.67 -0.22 -6.51
N ARG A 198 5.61 -1.36 -7.16
CA ARG A 198 5.62 -2.63 -6.46
C ARG A 198 6.89 -2.84 -5.65
N SER A 199 8.02 -2.34 -6.13
CA SER A 199 9.28 -2.39 -5.38
C SER A 199 9.38 -1.36 -4.26
N PHE A 200 8.41 -0.45 -4.15
CA PHE A 200 8.36 0.57 -3.11
C PHE A 200 7.17 0.44 -2.18
N ASP A 201 6.26 -0.40 -2.52
CA ASP A 201 5.23 -0.88 -1.64
C ASP A 201 5.76 -1.95 -0.75
N PHE A 202 6.98 -2.07 -0.94
CA PHE A 202 7.83 -2.81 -0.07
C PHE A 202 8.67 -1.86 0.72
#